data_ea2acb092d8ebd7ce2d36b650786f046
#
_entry.id   ea2acb092d8ebd7ce2d36b650786f046
#
_cell.length_a   1.000
_cell.length_b   1.000
_cell.length_c   1.000
_cell.angle_alpha   90.00
_cell.angle_beta   90.00
_cell.angle_gamma   90.00
#
_symmetry.space_group_name_H-M   'P 1'
#
loop_
_entity.id
_entity.type
_entity.pdbx_description
1 polymer ?
#
loop_
_entity_poly.entity_id
_entity_poly.type
_entity_poly.pdbx_seq_one_letter_code
_entity_poly.pdbx_strand_id
1 'polypeptide(L)'
;MASAATLETVTDDDGRRLTIRRLTALDRLRLFKAAGPILAQNQPWLGMALIASSVHAIDDVPVPAPANELQVEAMVARLGDSGISAVAEALQQAEEPTAAELLDNAGN
;
A
#
# COMPACT_ATOMS: atom_id res chain seq x y z
N MET A 1 0.98 -10.53 19.88
CA MET A 1 1.02 -9.91 19.76
C MET A 1 0.81 -9.39 18.83
N ALA A 2 0.42 -9.29 18.77
CA ALA A 2 0.26 -8.77 17.93
C ALA A 2 0.91 -8.13 17.35
N SER A 3 0.98 -8.44 16.71
CA SER A 3 1.70 -7.83 16.11
C SER A 3 1.20 -6.70 15.72
N ALA A 4 1.56 -5.83 16.23
CA ALA A 4 1.38 -4.59 15.76
C ALA A 4 1.65 -4.55 14.34
N ALA A 5 0.92 -3.81 13.64
CA ALA A 5 1.19 -3.58 12.25
C ALA A 5 2.63 -3.15 12.13
N THR A 6 3.38 -3.87 11.37
CA THR A 6 4.75 -3.51 11.11
C THR A 6 4.76 -2.29 10.21
N LEU A 7 5.35 -1.21 10.68
CA LEU A 7 5.52 0.00 9.89
C LEU A 7 6.92 -0.01 9.29
N GLU A 8 6.99 0.40 8.06
CA GLU A 8 8.24 0.47 7.33
C GLU A 8 8.36 1.87 6.74
N THR A 9 9.55 2.44 6.72
CA THR A 9 9.76 3.77 6.16
C THR A 9 10.65 3.65 4.93
N VAL A 10 10.23 4.27 3.83
CA VAL A 10 11.03 4.36 2.61
C VAL A 10 11.15 5.82 2.22
N THR A 11 12.18 6.14 1.46
CA THR A 11 12.41 7.50 0.98
C THR A 11 12.21 7.51 -0.53
N ASP A 12 11.40 8.44 -1.02
CA ASP A 12 11.19 8.57 -2.45
C ASP A 12 12.30 9.42 -3.09
N ASP A 13 12.24 9.59 -4.40
CA ASP A 13 13.26 10.33 -5.14
C ASP A 13 13.27 11.81 -4.79
N ASP A 14 12.17 12.32 -4.24
CA ASP A 14 12.08 13.72 -3.81
C ASP A 14 12.57 13.91 -2.38
N GLY A 15 13.03 12.85 -1.73
CA GLY A 15 13.57 12.94 -0.38
C GLY A 15 12.53 12.86 0.72
N ARG A 16 11.27 12.62 0.39
CA ARG A 16 10.23 12.50 1.42
C ARG A 16 10.30 11.12 2.07
N ARG A 17 10.03 11.08 3.36
CA ARG A 17 9.94 9.82 4.08
C ARG A 17 8.49 9.37 4.07
N LEU A 18 8.27 8.18 3.55
CA LEU A 18 6.93 7.60 3.44
C LEU A 18 6.86 6.42 4.40
N THR A 19 6.00 6.52 5.40
CA THR A 19 5.78 5.43 6.33
C THR A 19 4.63 4.59 5.80
N ILE A 20 4.88 3.29 5.67
CA ILE A 20 3.98 2.36 5.00
C ILE A 20 3.50 1.34 6.01
N ARG A 21 2.23 0.97 5.94
CA ARG A 21 1.67 -0.11 6.74
C ARG A 21 1.13 -1.19 5.81
N ARG A 22 1.16 -2.42 6.28
CA ARG A 22 0.53 -3.50 5.52
C ARG A 22 -0.97 -3.43 5.71
N LEU A 23 -1.67 -3.57 4.60
CA LEU A 23 -3.12 -3.60 4.65
C LEU A 23 -3.58 -4.98 5.13
N THR A 24 -4.52 -4.97 6.06
CA THR A 24 -5.15 -6.20 6.53
C THR A 24 -6.25 -6.60 5.55
N ALA A 25 -6.78 -7.79 5.73
CA ALA A 25 -7.93 -8.24 4.92
C ALA A 25 -9.11 -7.27 5.07
N LEU A 26 -9.33 -6.78 6.28
CA LEU A 26 -10.41 -5.82 6.52
C LEU A 26 -10.16 -4.50 5.81
N ASP A 27 -8.92 -4.03 5.79
CA ASP A 27 -8.57 -2.81 5.06
C ASP A 27 -8.88 -2.97 3.58
N ARG A 28 -8.55 -4.12 3.01
CA ARG A 28 -8.82 -4.38 1.60
C ARG A 28 -10.31 -4.45 1.32
N LEU A 29 -11.06 -5.08 2.21
CA LEU A 29 -12.51 -5.16 2.06
C LEU A 29 -13.14 -3.76 2.07
N ARG A 30 -12.68 -2.92 2.99
CA ARG A 30 -13.16 -1.54 3.07
C ARG A 30 -12.80 -0.75 1.81
N LEU A 31 -11.63 -1.01 1.25
CA LEU A 31 -11.23 -0.35 0.01
C LEU A 31 -12.13 -0.77 -1.14
N PHE A 32 -12.43 -2.06 -1.25
CA PHE A 32 -13.33 -2.54 -2.31
C PHE A 32 -14.71 -1.92 -2.17
N LYS A 33 -15.18 -1.78 -0.95
CA LYS A 33 -16.47 -1.14 -0.70
C LYS A 33 -16.43 0.35 -1.10
N ALA A 34 -15.35 1.04 -0.77
CA ALA A 34 -15.19 2.44 -1.11
C ALA A 34 -15.08 2.64 -2.62
N ALA A 35 -14.43 1.70 -3.31
CA ALA A 35 -14.30 1.76 -4.76
C ALA A 35 -15.63 1.58 -5.49
N GLY A 36 -16.48 0.75 -4.93
CA GLY A 36 -17.76 0.44 -5.58
C GLY A 36 -17.62 -0.69 -6.61
N PRO A 37 -18.74 -1.20 -7.10
CA PRO A 37 -18.73 -2.43 -7.90
C PRO A 37 -17.98 -2.31 -9.24
N ILE A 38 -17.93 -1.12 -9.81
CA ILE A 38 -17.25 -0.96 -11.09
C ILE A 38 -15.73 -0.88 -10.89
N LEU A 39 -15.28 0.00 -10.02
CA LEU A 39 -13.85 0.18 -9.79
C LEU A 39 -13.24 -1.00 -9.07
N ALA A 40 -14.01 -1.73 -8.27
CA ALA A 40 -13.50 -2.93 -7.61
C ALA A 40 -13.10 -4.02 -8.60
N GLN A 41 -13.55 -3.93 -9.85
CA GLN A 41 -13.18 -4.86 -10.91
C GLN A 41 -12.09 -4.31 -11.82
N ASN A 42 -11.65 -3.08 -11.58
CA ASN A 42 -10.62 -2.43 -12.38
C ASN A 42 -9.27 -2.68 -11.73
N GLN A 43 -8.53 -3.68 -12.21
CA GLN A 43 -7.26 -4.08 -11.60
C GLN A 43 -6.22 -2.97 -11.57
N PRO A 44 -5.98 -2.22 -12.66
CA PRO A 44 -5.02 -1.12 -12.58
C PRO A 44 -5.39 -0.07 -11.55
N TRP A 45 -6.68 0.26 -11.46
CA TRP A 45 -7.12 1.25 -10.48
C TRP A 45 -6.93 0.72 -9.06
N LEU A 46 -7.30 -0.55 -8.83
CA LEU A 46 -7.14 -1.16 -7.51
C LEU A 46 -5.68 -1.23 -7.08
N GLY A 47 -4.78 -1.53 -8.02
CA GLY A 47 -3.35 -1.54 -7.71
C GLY A 47 -2.88 -0.20 -7.16
N MET A 48 -3.27 0.89 -7.82
CA MET A 48 -2.93 2.24 -7.36
C MET A 48 -3.60 2.56 -6.03
N ALA A 49 -4.84 2.13 -5.86
CA ALA A 49 -5.58 2.36 -4.64
C ALA A 49 -4.95 1.64 -3.44
N LEU A 50 -4.46 0.41 -3.66
CA LEU A 50 -3.78 -0.34 -2.60
C LEU A 50 -2.49 0.38 -2.19
N ILE A 51 -1.73 0.88 -3.15
CA ILE A 51 -0.52 1.64 -2.88
C ILE A 51 -0.85 2.88 -2.05
N ALA A 52 -1.83 3.66 -2.50
CA ALA A 52 -2.21 4.89 -1.82
C ALA A 52 -2.72 4.61 -0.40
N SER A 53 -3.46 3.52 -0.23
CA SER A 53 -4.03 3.17 1.08
C SER A 53 -2.98 2.65 2.06
N SER A 54 -1.83 2.22 1.56
CA SER A 54 -0.75 1.71 2.41
C SER A 54 0.07 2.81 3.06
N VAL A 55 -0.07 4.05 2.63
CA VAL A 55 0.71 5.15 3.20
C VAL A 55 0.09 5.56 4.52
N HIS A 56 0.90 5.49 5.59
CA HIS A 56 0.48 5.83 6.93
C HIS A 56 0.85 7.26 7.30
N ALA A 57 2.00 7.72 6.84
CA ALA A 57 2.49 9.06 7.13
C ALA A 57 3.44 9.53 6.03
N ILE A 58 3.53 10.83 5.85
CA ILE A 58 4.47 11.46 4.93
C ILE A 58 5.28 12.45 5.76
N ASP A 59 6.60 12.28 5.79
CA ASP A 59 7.52 13.09 6.60
C ASP A 59 7.04 13.18 8.05
N ASP A 60 6.63 12.03 8.58
CA ASP A 60 6.16 11.85 9.96
C ASP A 60 4.81 12.52 10.25
N VAL A 61 4.15 13.06 9.23
CA VAL A 61 2.81 13.62 9.40
C VAL A 61 1.79 12.54 9.00
N PRO A 62 0.97 12.07 9.94
CA PRO A 62 -0.01 11.02 9.61
C PRO A 62 -0.99 11.46 8.55
N VAL A 63 -1.35 10.53 7.67
CA VAL A 63 -2.37 10.78 6.65
C VAL A 63 -3.50 9.79 6.87
N PRO A 64 -4.75 10.22 6.74
CA PRO A 64 -5.87 9.31 6.92
C PRO A 64 -5.99 8.34 5.74
N ALA A 65 -6.49 7.15 5.99
CA ALA A 65 -6.74 6.20 4.93
C ALA A 65 -7.84 6.76 4.01
N PRO A 66 -7.65 6.65 2.68
CA PRO A 66 -8.69 7.13 1.75
C PRO A 66 -9.98 6.36 1.96
N ALA A 67 -11.09 7.08 2.01
CA ALA A 67 -12.39 6.49 2.27
C ALA A 67 -13.30 6.45 1.05
N ASN A 68 -12.88 7.05 -0.06
CA ASN A 68 -13.67 7.05 -1.29
C ASN A 68 -12.75 7.27 -2.48
N GLU A 69 -13.32 7.18 -3.67
CA GLU A 69 -12.59 7.29 -4.92
C GLU A 69 -11.79 8.60 -5.01
N LEU A 70 -12.42 9.70 -4.67
CA LEU A 70 -11.76 11.01 -4.78
C LEU A 70 -10.55 11.10 -3.85
N GLN A 71 -10.67 10.54 -2.65
CA GLN A 71 -9.57 10.56 -1.70
C GLN A 71 -8.42 9.66 -2.15
N VAL A 72 -8.74 8.52 -2.77
CA VAL A 72 -7.71 7.66 -3.34
C VAL A 72 -6.94 8.43 -4.42
N GLU A 73 -7.66 9.07 -5.32
CA GLU A 73 -7.03 9.80 -6.41
C GLU A 73 -6.22 10.98 -5.90
N ALA A 74 -6.71 11.66 -4.87
CA ALA A 74 -5.96 12.77 -4.25
C ALA A 74 -4.66 12.28 -3.64
N MET A 75 -4.67 11.11 -3.00
CA MET A 75 -3.45 10.56 -2.43
C MET A 75 -2.47 10.13 -3.52
N VAL A 76 -2.96 9.53 -4.59
CA VAL A 76 -2.12 9.15 -5.72
C VAL A 76 -1.45 10.41 -6.31
N ALA A 77 -2.21 11.49 -6.48
CA ALA A 77 -1.68 12.73 -6.98
C ALA A 77 -0.64 13.33 -6.04
N ARG A 78 -0.88 13.24 -4.74
CA ARG A 78 0.05 13.76 -3.73
C ARG A 78 1.35 12.98 -3.72
N LEU A 79 1.29 11.65 -3.84
CA LEU A 79 2.48 10.81 -3.89
C LEU A 79 3.28 11.05 -5.16
N GLY A 80 2.58 11.20 -6.29
CA GLY A 80 3.23 11.38 -7.58
C GLY A 80 3.98 10.12 -8.00
N ASP A 81 4.65 10.20 -9.13
CA ASP A 81 5.35 9.03 -9.67
C ASP A 81 6.42 8.52 -8.72
N SER A 82 7.16 9.43 -8.10
CA SER A 82 8.24 9.08 -7.17
C SER A 82 7.69 8.35 -5.95
N GLY A 83 6.65 8.90 -5.33
CA GLY A 83 6.06 8.29 -4.15
C GLY A 83 5.40 6.96 -4.46
N ILE A 84 4.66 6.89 -5.55
CA ILE A 84 4.01 5.65 -5.97
C ILE A 84 5.04 4.55 -6.21
N SER A 85 6.13 4.88 -6.92
CA SER A 85 7.18 3.89 -7.19
C SER A 85 7.84 3.39 -5.92
N ALA A 86 8.15 4.29 -4.99
CA ALA A 86 8.80 3.91 -3.74
C ALA A 86 7.91 3.00 -2.91
N VAL A 87 6.63 3.32 -2.81
CA VAL A 87 5.69 2.50 -2.04
C VAL A 87 5.46 1.15 -2.72
N ALA A 88 5.27 1.16 -4.03
CA ALA A 88 5.03 -0.08 -4.78
C ALA A 88 6.21 -1.05 -4.63
N GLU A 89 7.42 -0.53 -4.73
CA GLU A 89 8.61 -1.35 -4.59
C GLU A 89 8.70 -1.95 -3.18
N ALA A 90 8.43 -1.15 -2.17
CA ALA A 90 8.44 -1.62 -0.79
C ALA A 90 7.40 -2.71 -0.56
N LEU A 91 6.21 -2.54 -1.12
CA LEU A 91 5.15 -3.53 -0.97
C LEU A 91 5.49 -4.83 -1.68
N GLN A 92 6.11 -4.75 -2.86
CA GLN A 92 6.54 -5.95 -3.57
C GLN A 92 7.58 -6.71 -2.79
N GLN A 93 8.56 -6.03 -2.23
CA GLN A 93 9.60 -6.66 -1.46
C GLN A 93 9.05 -7.34 -0.21
N ALA A 94 8.05 -6.72 0.41
CA ALA A 94 7.46 -7.26 1.62
C ALA A 94 6.58 -8.48 1.35
N GLU A 95 5.94 -8.55 0.18
CA GLU A 95 4.99 -9.60 -0.13
C GLU A 95 5.61 -10.76 -0.90
N GLU A 96 6.72 -10.54 -1.59
CA GLU A 96 7.35 -11.61 -2.33
C GLU A 96 8.12 -12.51 -1.38
N PRO A 97 7.80 -13.80 -1.34
CA PRO A 97 8.60 -14.71 -0.53
C PRO A 97 9.99 -14.84 -1.13
N THR A 98 10.98 -15.02 -0.27
CA THR A 98 12.34 -15.26 -0.73
C THR A 98 12.39 -16.63 -1.42
N ALA A 99 13.46 -16.86 -2.18
CA ALA A 99 13.66 -18.17 -2.79
C ALA A 99 13.68 -19.28 -1.75
N ALA A 100 14.27 -19.01 -0.59
CA ALA A 100 14.32 -19.99 0.49
C ALA A 100 12.93 -20.30 1.01
N GLU A 101 12.09 -19.29 1.15
CA GLU A 101 10.73 -19.49 1.60
C GLU A 101 9.90 -20.30 0.59
N LEU A 102 10.09 -20.03 -0.70
CA LEU A 102 9.40 -20.78 -1.74
C LEU A 102 9.83 -22.24 -1.75
N LEU A 103 11.12 -22.49 -1.60
CA LEU A 103 11.63 -23.86 -1.57
C LEU A 103 11.11 -24.61 -0.35
N ASP A 104 11.09 -23.94 0.79
CA ASP A 104 10.59 -24.52 2.02
C ASP A 104 9.11 -24.93 1.87
N ASN A 105 8.31 -24.03 1.33
CA ASN A 105 6.90 -24.30 1.10
C ASN A 105 6.68 -25.42 0.09
N ALA A 106 7.49 -25.48 -0.95
CA ALA A 106 7.39 -26.50 -1.96
C ALA A 106 7.83 -27.87 -1.42
N GLY A 107 8.75 -27.87 -0.46
CA GLY A 107 9.24 -29.11 0.14
C GLY A 107 8.26 -29.75 1.12
N ASN A 108 7.24 -29.04 1.48
CA ASN A 108 6.25 -29.53 2.39
C ASN A 108 5.02 -29.99 1.60
#